data_5934c97c904e81eba00d9cdd5ff007cd
#
_entry.id   5934c97c904e81eba00d9cdd5ff007cd
#
_cell.length_a   1.000
_cell.length_b   1.000
_cell.length_c   1.000
_cell.angle_alpha   90.00
_cell.angle_beta   90.00
_cell.angle_gamma   90.00
#
_symmetry.space_group_name_H-M   'P 1'
#
loop_
_entity.id
_entity.type
_entity.pdbx_description
1 polymer ?
#
loop_
_entity_poly.entity_id
_entity_poly.type
_entity_poly.pdbx_seq_one_letter_code
_entity_poly.pdbx_strand_id
1 'polypeptide(L)'
;MMVRILFPIWLISWVVSLVVDSAGLNNKTGLDQFTFGNIPQNRQVRYAAHLVLAWFLTFWVLFNIKKEMRNFAAARHRHVVDPIHSSSAQANTVLITGVPKKFLDEQALTQLFQHVPGGVKKVWLNRDLKELSDIYDRRLAASKKLETAEFKLVATANKLHRKHNDTVAKALKKGKDATTVKPVVPDDVESSPHLTDRLVPRNQRPSHRLPPFKWLPFGLPFMGQKVDTIEWSRREVVEAEKELMEGRRKLAADVNNVGVDMGENYPPLNSAFILFNQQIGAHIVAQITVHNEPYRMTEKYTEVAPADVIWGNLEINPYEARIRRVISYAATAALIIFWTIPVAFVGIISNVSQL
;
A
#
# COMPACT_ATOMS: atom_id res chain seq x y z
N MET A 1 10.60 -0.26 20.43
CA MET A 1 11.98 0.20 20.22
C MET A 1 12.14 1.68 20.54
N MET A 2 11.45 2.61 19.87
CA MET A 2 11.60 4.06 20.04
C MET A 2 11.48 4.54 21.50
N VAL A 3 10.42 4.15 22.22
CA VAL A 3 10.24 4.55 23.63
C VAL A 3 11.42 4.10 24.51
N ARG A 4 11.92 2.85 24.31
CA ARG A 4 13.05 2.32 25.07
C ARG A 4 14.36 3.07 24.80
N ILE A 5 14.54 3.62 23.59
CA ILE A 5 15.71 4.44 23.24
C ILE A 5 15.54 5.87 23.74
N LEU A 6 14.42 6.50 23.44
CA LEU A 6 14.23 7.93 23.67
C LEU A 6 13.93 8.29 25.12
N PHE A 7 13.22 7.43 25.88
CA PHE A 7 12.89 7.74 27.26
C PHE A 7 14.10 7.92 28.18
N PRO A 8 15.11 7.01 28.17
CA PRO A 8 16.34 7.25 28.95
C PRO A 8 17.13 8.46 28.46
N ILE A 9 17.17 8.72 27.17
CA ILE A 9 17.82 9.91 26.58
C ILE A 9 17.16 11.17 27.13
N TRP A 10 15.83 11.24 27.07
CA TRP A 10 15.06 12.35 27.58
C TRP A 10 15.30 12.56 29.08
N LEU A 11 15.22 11.50 29.89
CA LEU A 11 15.42 11.59 31.33
C LEU A 11 16.83 12.06 31.70
N ILE A 12 17.86 11.50 31.06
CA ILE A 12 19.27 11.86 31.32
C ILE A 12 19.56 13.29 30.85
N SER A 13 18.98 13.71 29.71
CA SER A 13 19.11 15.08 29.23
C SER A 13 18.53 16.09 30.23
N TRP A 14 17.41 15.78 30.85
CA TRP A 14 16.82 16.64 31.87
C TRP A 14 17.71 16.75 33.12
N VAL A 15 18.19 15.61 33.61
CA VAL A 15 18.98 15.58 34.86
C VAL A 15 20.39 16.13 34.70
N VAL A 16 21.02 15.91 33.54
CA VAL A 16 22.43 16.28 33.34
C VAL A 16 22.55 17.56 32.50
N SER A 17 22.00 17.57 31.26
CA SER A 17 22.21 18.73 30.35
C SER A 17 21.55 19.99 30.87
N LEU A 18 20.30 19.95 31.32
CA LEU A 18 19.61 21.12 31.82
C LEU A 18 20.29 21.72 33.08
N VAL A 19 20.77 20.85 33.98
CA VAL A 19 21.48 21.34 35.19
C VAL A 19 22.83 21.97 34.83
N VAL A 20 23.61 21.36 33.96
CA VAL A 20 24.91 21.89 33.52
C VAL A 20 24.75 23.20 32.77
N ASP A 21 23.75 23.30 31.90
CA ASP A 21 23.47 24.48 31.08
C ASP A 21 22.89 25.62 31.93
N SER A 22 21.93 25.34 32.83
CA SER A 22 21.34 26.37 33.70
C SER A 22 22.36 27.02 34.64
N ALA A 23 23.39 26.25 35.08
CA ALA A 23 24.48 26.73 35.89
C ALA A 23 25.64 27.32 35.08
N GLY A 24 25.45 27.61 33.79
CA GLY A 24 26.50 28.01 32.84
C GLY A 24 27.18 29.36 33.11
N LEU A 25 26.54 30.32 33.77
CA LEU A 25 27.06 31.62 34.15
C LEU A 25 27.35 32.60 33.00
N ASN A 26 26.78 32.41 31.81
CA ASN A 26 26.85 33.36 30.71
C ASN A 26 25.70 34.40 30.74
N ASN A 27 24.90 34.38 31.83
CA ASN A 27 23.79 35.30 32.09
C ASN A 27 22.73 35.36 30.98
N LYS A 28 22.56 34.27 30.25
CA LYS A 28 21.45 34.13 29.29
C LYS A 28 20.12 34.03 30.05
N THR A 29 19.05 34.59 29.46
CA THR A 29 17.71 34.65 30.07
C THR A 29 16.72 33.84 29.26
N GLY A 30 15.63 33.43 29.91
CA GLY A 30 14.56 32.62 29.26
C GLY A 30 15.01 31.20 28.89
N LEU A 31 14.59 30.71 27.73
CA LEU A 31 14.95 29.36 27.28
C LEU A 31 16.43 29.20 26.93
N ASP A 32 17.12 30.27 26.58
CA ASP A 32 18.52 30.23 26.23
C ASP A 32 19.41 29.90 27.45
N GLN A 33 18.92 30.07 28.67
CA GLN A 33 19.59 29.64 29.90
C GLN A 33 19.80 28.11 29.94
N PHE A 34 18.93 27.35 29.30
CA PHE A 34 18.97 25.87 29.27
C PHE A 34 19.70 25.33 28.05
N THR A 35 20.45 26.14 27.34
CA THR A 35 21.22 25.70 26.16
C THR A 35 22.73 25.75 26.48
N PHE A 36 23.50 24.99 25.73
CA PHE A 36 24.97 25.00 25.85
C PHE A 36 25.57 26.40 25.62
N GLY A 37 24.84 27.30 24.93
CA GLY A 37 25.23 28.72 24.74
C GLY A 37 25.28 29.51 26.04
N ASN A 38 24.74 29.04 27.16
CA ASN A 38 24.86 29.63 28.48
C ASN A 38 26.20 29.32 29.15
N ILE A 39 27.04 28.46 28.57
CA ILE A 39 28.38 28.12 29.08
C ILE A 39 29.38 29.03 28.40
N PRO A 40 30.11 29.91 29.15
CA PRO A 40 31.10 30.82 28.56
C PRO A 40 32.34 30.04 28.10
N GLN A 41 33.00 30.55 27.07
CA GLN A 41 34.18 29.92 26.45
C GLN A 41 35.37 29.71 27.40
N ASN A 42 35.49 30.49 28.45
CA ASN A 42 36.55 30.35 29.46
C ASN A 42 36.31 29.15 30.44
N ARG A 43 35.15 28.47 30.37
CA ARG A 43 34.83 27.32 31.24
C ARG A 43 34.64 26.04 30.43
N GLN A 44 35.57 25.75 29.55
CA GLN A 44 35.54 24.58 28.64
C GLN A 44 35.34 23.24 29.34
N VAL A 45 35.74 23.08 30.61
CA VAL A 45 35.56 21.86 31.40
C VAL A 45 34.09 21.45 31.46
N ARG A 46 33.14 22.37 31.42
CA ARG A 46 31.71 22.05 31.44
C ARG A 46 31.22 21.38 30.13
N TYR A 47 31.88 21.67 29.01
CA TYR A 47 31.60 20.97 27.75
C TYR A 47 31.99 19.48 27.80
N ALA A 48 32.90 19.09 28.73
CA ALA A 48 33.19 17.67 28.92
C ALA A 48 31.99 16.86 29.33
N ALA A 49 31.05 17.42 30.09
CA ALA A 49 29.81 16.76 30.44
C ALA A 49 28.97 16.44 29.20
N HIS A 50 28.83 17.40 28.28
CA HIS A 50 28.15 17.17 27.01
C HIS A 50 28.86 16.14 26.13
N LEU A 51 30.20 16.19 26.09
CA LEU A 51 31.00 15.23 25.34
C LEU A 51 30.79 13.78 25.86
N VAL A 52 30.92 13.60 27.17
CA VAL A 52 30.70 12.28 27.82
C VAL A 52 29.27 11.80 27.58
N LEU A 53 28.29 12.71 27.72
CA LEU A 53 26.89 12.36 27.49
C LEU A 53 26.64 11.99 26.01
N ALA A 54 27.23 12.72 25.07
CA ALA A 54 27.10 12.41 23.63
C ALA A 54 27.66 11.01 23.31
N TRP A 55 28.84 10.68 23.85
CA TRP A 55 29.40 9.33 23.71
C TRP A 55 28.49 8.26 24.33
N PHE A 56 28.03 8.47 25.56
CA PHE A 56 27.14 7.54 26.23
C PHE A 56 25.85 7.32 25.44
N LEU A 57 25.20 8.38 24.99
CA LEU A 57 23.95 8.30 24.22
C LEU A 57 24.16 7.61 22.86
N THR A 58 25.28 7.90 22.21
CA THR A 58 25.64 7.23 20.96
C THR A 58 25.78 5.71 21.15
N PHE A 59 26.56 5.29 22.16
CA PHE A 59 26.71 3.87 22.48
C PHE A 59 25.38 3.23 22.91
N TRP A 60 24.54 3.94 23.67
CA TRP A 60 23.23 3.49 24.06
C TRP A 60 22.32 3.22 22.85
N VAL A 61 22.28 4.14 21.88
CA VAL A 61 21.54 3.98 20.65
C VAL A 61 22.06 2.78 19.84
N LEU A 62 23.37 2.71 19.61
CA LEU A 62 23.98 1.62 18.85
C LEU A 62 23.77 0.26 19.52
N PHE A 63 23.87 0.19 20.86
CA PHE A 63 23.58 -1.04 21.61
C PHE A 63 22.13 -1.50 21.42
N ASN A 64 21.17 -0.58 21.50
CA ASN A 64 19.76 -0.91 21.28
C ASN A 64 19.49 -1.32 19.84
N ILE A 65 20.07 -0.66 18.85
CA ILE A 65 19.96 -1.05 17.43
C ILE A 65 20.49 -2.47 17.26
N LYS A 66 21.70 -2.77 17.75
CA LYS A 66 22.31 -4.11 17.68
C LYS A 66 21.43 -5.17 18.33
N LYS A 67 20.85 -4.88 19.50
CA LYS A 67 19.95 -5.78 20.21
C LYS A 67 18.69 -6.07 19.40
N GLU A 68 18.07 -5.02 18.84
CA GLU A 68 16.84 -5.18 18.03
C GLU A 68 17.12 -5.89 16.69
N MET A 69 18.26 -5.64 16.06
CA MET A 69 18.65 -6.38 14.86
C MET A 69 18.80 -7.89 15.15
N ARG A 70 19.38 -8.27 16.29
CA ARG A 70 19.45 -9.67 16.71
C ARG A 70 18.07 -10.28 16.96
N ASN A 71 17.20 -9.54 17.64
CA ASN A 71 15.82 -9.97 17.90
C ASN A 71 15.05 -10.14 16.59
N PHE A 72 15.23 -9.20 15.66
CA PHE A 72 14.60 -9.26 14.33
C PHE A 72 15.12 -10.46 13.54
N ALA A 73 16.45 -10.69 13.49
CA ALA A 73 17.02 -11.82 12.79
C ALA A 73 16.52 -13.16 13.36
N ALA A 74 16.44 -13.28 14.70
CA ALA A 74 15.91 -14.48 15.35
C ALA A 74 14.39 -14.67 15.09
N ALA A 75 13.60 -13.59 15.06
CA ALA A 75 12.19 -13.66 14.75
C ALA A 75 11.96 -14.04 13.29
N ARG A 76 12.71 -13.43 12.37
CA ARG A 76 12.67 -13.76 10.95
C ARG A 76 13.05 -15.22 10.71
N HIS A 77 14.12 -15.70 11.32
CA HIS A 77 14.53 -17.09 11.18
C HIS A 77 13.45 -18.06 11.64
N ARG A 78 12.84 -17.81 12.80
CA ARG A 78 11.72 -18.63 13.29
C ARG A 78 10.53 -18.63 12.34
N HIS A 79 10.19 -17.48 11.75
CA HIS A 79 9.10 -17.38 10.80
C HIS A 79 9.39 -18.14 9.50
N VAL A 80 10.60 -18.01 8.97
CA VAL A 80 10.99 -18.68 7.71
C VAL A 80 10.96 -20.21 7.83
N VAL A 81 11.37 -20.78 9.00
CA VAL A 81 11.36 -22.22 9.23
C VAL A 81 10.05 -22.76 9.79
N ASP A 82 9.07 -21.90 10.05
CA ASP A 82 7.75 -22.33 10.52
C ASP A 82 7.09 -23.24 9.47
N PRO A 83 6.62 -24.45 9.84
CA PRO A 83 5.99 -25.39 8.91
C PRO A 83 4.79 -24.82 8.15
N ILE A 84 4.01 -23.94 8.78
CA ILE A 84 2.86 -23.29 8.14
C ILE A 84 3.35 -22.34 7.05
N HIS A 85 4.38 -21.54 7.34
CA HIS A 85 4.93 -20.59 6.37
C HIS A 85 5.68 -21.33 5.25
N SER A 86 6.58 -22.26 5.58
CA SER A 86 7.43 -22.96 4.63
C SER A 86 6.64 -23.83 3.62
N SER A 87 5.43 -24.28 3.98
CA SER A 87 4.52 -25.01 3.08
C SER A 87 3.67 -24.08 2.20
N SER A 88 3.66 -22.78 2.47
CA SER A 88 2.86 -21.82 1.70
C SER A 88 3.39 -21.63 0.28
N ALA A 89 2.49 -21.33 -0.66
CA ALA A 89 2.90 -21.00 -2.03
C ALA A 89 3.82 -19.78 -2.07
N GLN A 90 3.60 -18.80 -1.19
CA GLN A 90 4.42 -17.59 -1.09
C GLN A 90 5.88 -17.92 -0.77
N ALA A 91 6.15 -18.75 0.24
CA ALA A 91 7.50 -19.13 0.66
C ALA A 91 8.27 -19.95 -0.41
N ASN A 92 7.51 -20.65 -1.26
CA ASN A 92 8.07 -21.51 -2.31
C ASN A 92 8.14 -20.82 -3.69
N THR A 93 7.72 -19.55 -3.80
CA THR A 93 7.70 -18.81 -5.07
C THR A 93 8.83 -17.80 -5.15
N VAL A 94 9.48 -17.73 -6.32
CA VAL A 94 10.46 -16.71 -6.67
C VAL A 94 9.93 -15.85 -7.80
N LEU A 95 9.99 -14.54 -7.64
CA LEU A 95 9.83 -13.59 -8.73
C LEU A 95 11.19 -13.34 -9.37
N ILE A 96 11.30 -13.55 -10.66
CA ILE A 96 12.50 -13.28 -11.45
C ILE A 96 12.19 -12.17 -12.45
N THR A 97 13.05 -11.15 -12.49
CA THR A 97 12.93 -10.03 -13.42
C THR A 97 14.08 -10.02 -14.44
N GLY A 98 13.88 -9.36 -15.57
CA GLY A 98 14.88 -9.28 -16.61
C GLY A 98 15.10 -10.59 -17.36
N VAL A 99 14.06 -11.39 -17.55
CA VAL A 99 14.12 -12.64 -18.30
C VAL A 99 14.42 -12.35 -19.77
N PRO A 100 15.48 -12.97 -20.38
CA PRO A 100 15.78 -12.82 -21.79
C PRO A 100 14.69 -13.40 -22.69
N LYS A 101 14.50 -12.85 -23.89
CA LYS A 101 13.48 -13.31 -24.85
C LYS A 101 13.49 -14.82 -25.12
N LYS A 102 14.68 -15.43 -25.16
CA LYS A 102 14.84 -16.88 -25.38
C LYS A 102 14.24 -17.78 -24.29
N PHE A 103 14.00 -17.23 -23.09
CA PHE A 103 13.41 -17.93 -21.94
C PHE A 103 12.01 -17.45 -21.60
N LEU A 104 11.38 -16.64 -22.45
CA LEU A 104 10.00 -16.17 -22.27
C LEU A 104 8.99 -17.25 -22.67
N ASP A 105 9.23 -18.46 -22.22
CA ASP A 105 8.38 -19.63 -22.37
C ASP A 105 8.34 -20.41 -21.05
N GLU A 106 7.17 -20.91 -20.67
CA GLU A 106 6.99 -21.67 -19.42
C GLU A 106 7.80 -22.97 -19.42
N GLN A 107 7.90 -23.63 -20.59
CA GLN A 107 8.68 -24.85 -20.74
C GLN A 107 10.18 -24.59 -20.63
N ALA A 108 10.67 -23.55 -21.28
CA ALA A 108 12.08 -23.17 -21.22
C ALA A 108 12.52 -22.79 -19.79
N LEU A 109 11.71 -22.05 -19.06
CA LEU A 109 11.95 -21.74 -17.65
C LEU A 109 11.88 -22.98 -16.77
N THR A 110 10.94 -23.87 -17.02
CA THR A 110 10.84 -25.13 -16.27
C THR A 110 12.08 -25.98 -16.48
N GLN A 111 12.57 -26.13 -17.71
CA GLN A 111 13.79 -26.87 -18.03
C GLN A 111 15.03 -26.23 -17.38
N LEU A 112 15.11 -24.90 -17.38
CA LEU A 112 16.23 -24.18 -16.77
C LEU A 112 16.37 -24.45 -15.27
N PHE A 113 15.24 -24.54 -14.56
CA PHE A 113 15.22 -24.69 -13.11
C PHE A 113 14.87 -26.10 -12.60
N GLN A 114 14.63 -27.08 -13.48
CA GLN A 114 14.25 -28.44 -13.07
C GLN A 114 15.30 -29.16 -12.21
N HIS A 115 16.58 -28.77 -12.34
CA HIS A 115 17.67 -29.38 -11.58
C HIS A 115 17.85 -28.82 -10.15
N VAL A 116 17.08 -27.79 -9.81
CA VAL A 116 17.10 -27.23 -8.46
C VAL A 116 16.42 -28.21 -7.47
N PRO A 117 16.92 -28.35 -6.23
CA PRO A 117 16.31 -29.24 -5.25
C PRO A 117 14.80 -29.03 -5.09
N GLY A 118 14.05 -30.13 -5.16
CA GLY A 118 12.59 -30.13 -5.15
C GLY A 118 11.94 -29.90 -6.52
N GLY A 119 12.67 -29.43 -7.53
CA GLY A 119 12.16 -29.17 -8.87
C GLY A 119 11.10 -28.07 -8.94
N VAL A 120 10.71 -27.71 -10.16
CA VAL A 120 9.68 -26.69 -10.44
C VAL A 120 8.29 -27.33 -10.38
N LYS A 121 7.36 -26.70 -9.65
CA LYS A 121 5.95 -27.09 -9.58
C LYS A 121 5.12 -26.38 -10.64
N LYS A 122 5.34 -25.07 -10.81
CA LYS A 122 4.61 -24.27 -11.79
C LYS A 122 5.37 -22.99 -12.12
N VAL A 123 5.24 -22.53 -13.35
CA VAL A 123 5.74 -21.26 -13.84
C VAL A 123 4.55 -20.38 -14.26
N TRP A 124 4.60 -19.11 -13.95
CA TRP A 124 3.69 -18.10 -14.48
C TRP A 124 4.51 -16.99 -15.13
N LEU A 125 4.38 -16.85 -16.43
CA LEU A 125 4.91 -15.69 -17.14
C LEU A 125 4.01 -14.49 -16.93
N ASN A 126 4.58 -13.38 -16.55
CA ASN A 126 3.84 -12.13 -16.53
C ASN A 126 3.59 -11.69 -17.98
N ARG A 127 2.38 -11.18 -18.22
CA ARG A 127 1.94 -10.72 -19.53
C ARG A 127 1.46 -9.28 -19.46
N ASP A 128 1.59 -8.57 -20.56
CA ASP A 128 0.99 -7.24 -20.70
C ASP A 128 -0.52 -7.41 -20.82
N LEU A 129 -1.21 -7.17 -19.72
CA LEU A 129 -2.68 -7.32 -19.62
C LEU A 129 -3.43 -6.14 -20.24
N LYS A 130 -2.74 -5.08 -20.67
CA LYS A 130 -3.35 -3.87 -21.24
C LYS A 130 -4.48 -3.36 -20.35
N GLU A 131 -5.67 -3.19 -20.94
CA GLU A 131 -6.85 -2.66 -20.25
C GLU A 131 -7.53 -3.68 -19.28
N LEU A 132 -7.10 -4.94 -19.28
CA LEU A 132 -7.77 -5.98 -18.48
C LEU A 132 -7.68 -5.70 -16.97
N SER A 133 -6.58 -5.11 -16.52
CA SER A 133 -6.39 -4.68 -15.13
C SER A 133 -7.36 -3.54 -14.78
N ASP A 134 -7.54 -2.57 -15.66
CA ASP A 134 -8.45 -1.43 -15.44
C ASP A 134 -9.90 -1.89 -15.39
N ILE A 135 -10.28 -2.86 -16.23
CA ILE A 135 -11.61 -3.47 -16.20
C ILE A 135 -11.86 -4.19 -14.88
N TYR A 136 -10.85 -4.92 -14.37
CA TYR A 136 -10.93 -5.56 -13.06
C TYR A 136 -11.10 -4.53 -11.93
N ASP A 137 -10.32 -3.47 -11.93
CA ASP A 137 -10.41 -2.41 -10.91
C ASP A 137 -11.74 -1.67 -10.99
N ARG A 138 -12.27 -1.42 -12.19
CA ARG A 138 -13.60 -0.87 -12.43
C ARG A 138 -14.69 -1.76 -11.81
N ARG A 139 -14.62 -3.08 -12.06
CA ARG A 139 -15.53 -4.05 -11.45
C ARG A 139 -15.44 -4.07 -9.93
N LEU A 140 -14.22 -4.07 -9.39
CA LEU A 140 -13.98 -4.08 -7.95
C LEU A 140 -14.52 -2.79 -7.29
N ALA A 141 -14.30 -1.64 -7.90
CA ALA A 141 -14.81 -0.36 -7.42
C ALA A 141 -16.34 -0.32 -7.44
N ALA A 142 -16.97 -0.84 -8.50
CA ALA A 142 -18.43 -0.95 -8.60
C ALA A 142 -19.00 -1.90 -7.54
N SER A 143 -18.36 -3.06 -7.28
CA SER A 143 -18.75 -4.00 -6.23
C SER A 143 -18.68 -3.36 -4.84
N LYS A 144 -17.61 -2.65 -4.50
CA LYS A 144 -17.47 -1.94 -3.22
C LYS A 144 -18.52 -0.83 -3.05
N LYS A 145 -18.84 -0.11 -4.13
CA LYS A 145 -19.92 0.88 -4.11
C LYS A 145 -21.28 0.23 -3.89
N LEU A 146 -21.55 -0.90 -4.54
CA LEU A 146 -22.76 -1.68 -4.37
C LEU A 146 -22.94 -2.12 -2.92
N GLU A 147 -21.93 -2.77 -2.35
CA GLU A 147 -21.94 -3.22 -0.96
C GLU A 147 -22.21 -2.07 0.01
N THR A 148 -21.48 -0.95 -0.14
CA THR A 148 -21.69 0.24 0.69
C THR A 148 -23.09 0.82 0.55
N ALA A 149 -23.66 0.80 -0.67
CA ALA A 149 -25.01 1.30 -0.92
C ALA A 149 -26.07 0.38 -0.34
N GLU A 150 -25.90 -0.95 -0.41
CA GLU A 150 -26.80 -1.93 0.19
C GLU A 150 -26.80 -1.82 1.73
N PHE A 151 -25.65 -1.66 2.37
CA PHE A 151 -25.58 -1.35 3.80
C PHE A 151 -26.35 -0.08 4.17
N LYS A 152 -26.17 0.99 3.41
CA LYS A 152 -26.91 2.25 3.61
C LYS A 152 -28.40 2.07 3.38
N LEU A 153 -28.81 1.28 2.40
CA LEU A 153 -30.22 0.96 2.14
C LEU A 153 -30.85 0.27 3.36
N VAL A 154 -30.21 -0.79 3.87
CA VAL A 154 -30.70 -1.53 5.05
C VAL A 154 -30.76 -0.62 6.29
N ALA A 155 -29.75 0.20 6.52
CA ALA A 155 -29.76 1.15 7.62
C ALA A 155 -30.89 2.18 7.50
N THR A 156 -31.16 2.68 6.29
CA THR A 156 -32.25 3.60 5.99
C THR A 156 -33.62 2.94 6.17
N ALA A 157 -33.76 1.70 5.67
CA ALA A 157 -34.99 0.91 5.86
C ALA A 157 -35.30 0.72 7.35
N ASN A 158 -34.32 0.28 8.14
CA ASN A 158 -34.48 0.12 9.57
C ASN A 158 -34.89 1.41 10.28
N LYS A 159 -34.28 2.54 9.89
CA LYS A 159 -34.64 3.86 10.45
C LYS A 159 -36.08 4.27 10.10
N LEU A 160 -36.48 4.04 8.86
CA LEU A 160 -37.85 4.36 8.41
C LEU A 160 -38.89 3.48 9.08
N HIS A 161 -38.66 2.17 9.17
CA HIS A 161 -39.58 1.25 9.86
C HIS A 161 -39.69 1.53 11.36
N ARG A 162 -38.59 1.83 12.05
CA ARG A 162 -38.63 2.25 13.46
C ARG A 162 -39.48 3.52 13.63
N LYS A 163 -39.21 4.55 12.78
CA LYS A 163 -40.00 5.79 12.84
C LYS A 163 -41.49 5.57 12.55
N HIS A 164 -41.80 4.69 11.60
CA HIS A 164 -43.17 4.30 11.30
C HIS A 164 -43.83 3.62 12.50
N ASN A 165 -43.18 2.60 13.09
CA ASN A 165 -43.68 1.88 14.26
C ASN A 165 -43.90 2.81 15.45
N ASP A 166 -42.98 3.75 15.71
CA ASP A 166 -43.14 4.78 16.75
C ASP A 166 -44.34 5.70 16.47
N THR A 167 -44.59 6.02 15.20
CA THR A 167 -45.74 6.86 14.80
C THR A 167 -47.05 6.09 14.97
N VAL A 168 -47.10 4.84 14.57
CA VAL A 168 -48.24 3.93 14.79
C VAL A 168 -48.55 3.77 16.27
N ALA A 169 -47.52 3.51 17.10
CA ALA A 169 -47.67 3.40 18.54
C ALA A 169 -48.22 4.67 19.19
N LYS A 170 -47.79 5.85 18.71
CA LYS A 170 -48.31 7.14 19.14
C LYS A 170 -49.77 7.39 18.68
N ALA A 171 -50.14 6.94 17.51
CA ALA A 171 -51.52 7.03 16.98
C ALA A 171 -52.48 6.15 17.78
N LEU A 172 -52.06 4.90 18.04
CA LEU A 172 -52.86 3.99 18.90
C LEU A 172 -53.06 4.50 20.33
N LYS A 173 -52.04 5.12 20.93
CA LYS A 173 -52.15 5.76 22.26
C LYS A 173 -53.14 6.96 22.26
N LYS A 174 -53.38 7.55 21.08
CA LYS A 174 -54.36 8.66 20.88
C LYS A 174 -55.74 8.18 20.46
N GLY A 175 -56.01 6.88 20.44
CA GLY A 175 -57.27 6.29 20.00
C GLY A 175 -57.52 6.35 18.50
N LYS A 176 -56.51 6.49 17.69
CA LYS A 176 -56.60 6.51 16.20
C LYS A 176 -56.21 5.12 15.66
N ASP A 177 -56.87 4.70 14.60
CA ASP A 177 -56.56 3.45 13.91
C ASP A 177 -55.16 3.49 13.24
N ALA A 178 -54.46 2.36 13.27
CA ALA A 178 -53.16 2.19 12.68
C ALA A 178 -53.14 2.49 11.15
N THR A 179 -54.26 2.28 10.49
CA THR A 179 -54.48 2.53 9.03
C THR A 179 -54.41 4.04 8.67
N THR A 180 -54.52 4.95 9.64
CA THR A 180 -54.36 6.40 9.40
C THR A 180 -52.93 6.83 9.19
N VAL A 181 -51.93 5.96 9.51
CA VAL A 181 -50.51 6.24 9.33
C VAL A 181 -50.09 5.76 7.93
N LYS A 182 -49.55 6.67 7.11
CA LYS A 182 -49.05 6.33 5.76
C LYS A 182 -47.99 5.20 5.84
N PRO A 183 -48.07 4.18 4.96
CA PRO A 183 -47.07 3.13 4.89
C PRO A 183 -45.69 3.72 4.54
N VAL A 184 -44.62 2.98 4.91
CA VAL A 184 -43.22 3.40 4.64
C VAL A 184 -42.96 3.42 3.14
N VAL A 185 -43.54 2.47 2.41
CA VAL A 185 -43.46 2.34 0.95
C VAL A 185 -44.86 2.33 0.41
N PRO A 186 -45.16 3.04 -0.72
CA PRO A 186 -46.48 3.02 -1.36
C PRO A 186 -46.86 1.60 -1.84
N ASP A 187 -48.15 1.29 -1.79
CA ASP A 187 -48.67 -0.05 -2.12
C ASP A 187 -48.40 -0.46 -3.59
N ASP A 188 -48.29 0.49 -4.51
CA ASP A 188 -47.96 0.29 -5.92
C ASP A 188 -46.51 -0.25 -6.10
N VAL A 189 -45.66 -0.07 -5.11
CA VAL A 189 -44.26 -0.50 -5.13
C VAL A 189 -44.06 -1.83 -4.37
N GLU A 190 -45.01 -2.23 -3.55
CA GLU A 190 -44.94 -3.51 -2.79
C GLU A 190 -44.89 -4.74 -3.71
N SER A 191 -45.47 -4.66 -4.92
CA SER A 191 -45.46 -5.69 -5.95
C SER A 191 -44.21 -5.70 -6.83
N SER A 192 -43.27 -4.79 -6.62
CA SER A 192 -42.03 -4.72 -7.41
C SER A 192 -41.23 -6.03 -7.27
N PRO A 193 -40.67 -6.59 -8.37
CA PRO A 193 -39.81 -7.76 -8.33
C PRO A 193 -38.49 -7.49 -7.59
N HIS A 194 -38.07 -6.22 -7.44
CA HIS A 194 -36.84 -5.85 -6.80
C HIS A 194 -37.04 -5.55 -5.31
N LEU A 195 -36.34 -6.32 -4.46
CA LEU A 195 -36.38 -6.14 -3.00
C LEU A 195 -36.04 -4.71 -2.57
N THR A 196 -35.11 -4.06 -3.28
CA THR A 196 -34.70 -2.67 -3.02
C THR A 196 -35.85 -1.68 -3.12
N ASP A 197 -36.80 -1.93 -4.04
CA ASP A 197 -37.96 -1.07 -4.24
C ASP A 197 -38.95 -1.17 -3.09
N ARG A 198 -39.07 -2.37 -2.51
CA ARG A 198 -39.96 -2.66 -1.38
C ARG A 198 -39.46 -2.17 -0.04
N LEU A 199 -38.13 -1.95 0.11
CA LEU A 199 -37.53 -1.57 1.39
C LEU A 199 -37.51 -0.06 1.62
N VAL A 200 -37.22 0.74 0.59
CA VAL A 200 -37.02 2.19 0.72
C VAL A 200 -37.53 2.90 -0.51
N PRO A 201 -38.30 4.02 -0.35
CA PRO A 201 -38.76 4.85 -1.48
C PRO A 201 -37.59 5.36 -2.33
N ARG A 202 -37.80 5.49 -3.64
CA ARG A 202 -36.74 5.89 -4.61
C ARG A 202 -36.02 7.19 -4.25
N ASN A 203 -36.74 8.17 -3.69
CA ASN A 203 -36.17 9.47 -3.29
C ASN A 203 -35.22 9.41 -2.08
N GLN A 204 -35.24 8.32 -1.32
CA GLN A 204 -34.41 8.12 -0.10
C GLN A 204 -33.32 7.05 -0.27
N ARG A 205 -33.21 6.49 -1.48
CA ARG A 205 -32.16 5.52 -1.80
C ARG A 205 -30.78 6.17 -1.91
N PRO A 206 -29.72 5.41 -1.65
CA PRO A 206 -28.36 5.85 -1.92
C PRO A 206 -28.19 6.25 -3.38
N SER A 207 -27.76 7.48 -3.62
CA SER A 207 -27.53 8.01 -4.96
C SER A 207 -26.18 8.70 -5.03
N HIS A 208 -25.58 8.70 -6.22
CA HIS A 208 -24.35 9.44 -6.50
C HIS A 208 -24.47 10.15 -7.85
N ARG A 209 -23.57 11.09 -8.11
CA ARG A 209 -23.47 11.76 -9.40
C ARG A 209 -22.36 11.13 -10.22
N LEU A 210 -22.64 10.86 -11.47
CA LEU A 210 -21.64 10.44 -12.44
C LEU A 210 -20.72 11.62 -12.78
N PRO A 211 -19.42 11.37 -13.03
CA PRO A 211 -18.53 12.44 -13.47
C PRO A 211 -19.02 13.03 -14.81
N PRO A 212 -19.03 14.36 -14.94
CA PRO A 212 -19.52 15.03 -16.16
C PRO A 212 -18.60 14.78 -17.36
N PHE A 213 -17.33 14.46 -17.12
CA PHE A 213 -16.32 14.19 -18.13
C PHE A 213 -15.60 12.88 -17.82
N LYS A 214 -15.28 12.08 -18.85
CA LYS A 214 -14.58 10.78 -18.71
C LYS A 214 -13.20 10.88 -18.07
N TRP A 215 -12.52 12.02 -18.17
CA TRP A 215 -11.21 12.25 -17.59
C TRP A 215 -11.24 12.64 -16.09
N LEU A 216 -12.42 12.93 -15.53
CA LEU A 216 -12.58 13.27 -14.12
C LEU A 216 -12.93 12.00 -13.32
N PRO A 217 -12.10 11.56 -12.35
CA PRO A 217 -12.34 10.31 -11.62
C PRO A 217 -13.46 10.40 -10.57
N PHE A 218 -14.03 11.60 -10.34
CA PHE A 218 -15.07 11.84 -9.32
C PHE A 218 -16.18 12.74 -9.85
N GLY A 219 -17.40 12.54 -9.31
CA GLY A 219 -18.54 13.41 -9.58
C GLY A 219 -18.43 14.72 -8.82
N LEU A 220 -18.63 15.84 -9.53
CA LEU A 220 -18.67 17.16 -8.89
C LEU A 220 -20.02 17.37 -8.17
N PRO A 221 -20.05 18.10 -7.02
CA PRO A 221 -21.26 18.24 -6.19
C PRO A 221 -22.50 18.79 -6.91
N PHE A 222 -22.30 19.61 -7.94
CA PHE A 222 -23.38 20.27 -8.68
C PHE A 222 -23.45 19.92 -10.16
N MET A 223 -22.53 19.11 -10.69
CA MET A 223 -22.44 18.70 -12.09
C MET A 223 -22.56 17.19 -12.24
N GLY A 224 -23.13 16.72 -13.36
CA GLY A 224 -23.31 15.31 -13.65
C GLY A 224 -24.70 14.76 -13.29
N GLN A 225 -25.07 13.68 -13.96
CA GLN A 225 -26.35 13.01 -13.79
C GLN A 225 -26.41 12.29 -12.43
N LYS A 226 -27.47 12.52 -11.65
CA LYS A 226 -27.74 11.79 -10.42
C LYS A 226 -28.33 10.42 -10.77
N VAL A 227 -27.72 9.35 -10.29
CA VAL A 227 -28.14 7.96 -10.52
C VAL A 227 -28.35 7.24 -9.20
N ASP A 228 -29.24 6.23 -9.20
CA ASP A 228 -29.34 5.27 -8.10
C ASP A 228 -28.06 4.44 -8.04
N THR A 229 -27.40 4.44 -6.88
CA THR A 229 -26.11 3.79 -6.72
C THR A 229 -26.22 2.28 -6.88
N ILE A 230 -27.29 1.66 -6.40
CA ILE A 230 -27.47 0.21 -6.42
C ILE A 230 -27.71 -0.27 -7.85
N GLU A 231 -28.64 0.36 -8.56
CA GLU A 231 -28.94 -0.02 -9.95
C GLU A 231 -27.75 0.24 -10.89
N TRP A 232 -27.09 1.37 -10.72
CA TRP A 232 -25.91 1.70 -11.52
C TRP A 232 -24.77 0.71 -11.25
N SER A 233 -24.46 0.44 -9.96
CA SER A 233 -23.38 -0.46 -9.61
C SER A 233 -23.62 -1.89 -10.06
N ARG A 234 -24.87 -2.38 -9.99
CA ARG A 234 -25.22 -3.72 -10.50
C ARG A 234 -25.00 -3.84 -12.00
N ARG A 235 -25.43 -2.83 -12.78
CA ARG A 235 -25.18 -2.80 -14.23
C ARG A 235 -23.70 -2.77 -14.55
N GLU A 236 -22.96 -1.90 -13.86
CA GLU A 236 -21.52 -1.74 -14.05
C GLU A 236 -20.74 -3.03 -13.74
N VAL A 237 -21.12 -3.74 -12.66
CA VAL A 237 -20.51 -5.05 -12.31
C VAL A 237 -20.78 -6.08 -13.40
N VAL A 238 -22.01 -6.18 -13.92
CA VAL A 238 -22.37 -7.14 -14.98
C VAL A 238 -21.64 -6.83 -16.29
N GLU A 239 -21.56 -5.55 -16.67
CA GLU A 239 -20.87 -5.12 -17.89
C GLU A 239 -19.36 -5.38 -17.79
N ALA A 240 -18.74 -4.95 -16.70
CA ALA A 240 -17.31 -5.20 -16.46
C ALA A 240 -16.99 -6.70 -16.35
N GLU A 241 -17.88 -7.51 -15.77
CA GLU A 241 -17.70 -8.97 -15.71
C GLU A 241 -17.71 -9.60 -17.11
N LYS A 242 -18.63 -9.16 -17.98
CA LYS A 242 -18.67 -9.66 -19.36
C LYS A 242 -17.40 -9.34 -20.13
N GLU A 243 -16.90 -8.09 -20.04
CA GLU A 243 -15.64 -7.66 -20.65
C GLU A 243 -14.45 -8.46 -20.08
N LEU A 244 -14.43 -8.65 -18.75
CA LEU A 244 -13.39 -9.40 -18.06
C LEU A 244 -13.35 -10.86 -18.48
N MET A 245 -14.50 -11.50 -18.64
CA MET A 245 -14.60 -12.90 -19.10
C MET A 245 -14.09 -13.04 -20.53
N GLU A 246 -14.41 -12.10 -21.41
CA GLU A 246 -13.89 -12.10 -22.78
C GLU A 246 -12.36 -11.93 -22.80
N GLY A 247 -11.83 -10.98 -22.03
CA GLY A 247 -10.39 -10.78 -21.89
C GLY A 247 -9.67 -12.02 -21.32
N ARG A 248 -10.23 -12.65 -20.30
CA ARG A 248 -9.70 -13.91 -19.76
C ARG A 248 -9.69 -15.04 -20.78
N ARG A 249 -10.71 -15.13 -21.63
CA ARG A 249 -10.74 -16.12 -22.73
C ARG A 249 -9.62 -15.89 -23.73
N LYS A 250 -9.38 -14.65 -24.13
CA LYS A 250 -8.26 -14.27 -25.02
C LYS A 250 -6.91 -14.58 -24.35
N LEU A 251 -6.75 -14.24 -23.08
CA LEU A 251 -5.54 -14.56 -22.32
C LEU A 251 -5.30 -16.07 -22.22
N ALA A 252 -6.32 -16.86 -21.98
CA ALA A 252 -6.21 -18.32 -21.93
C ALA A 252 -5.83 -18.92 -23.29
N ALA A 253 -6.31 -18.34 -24.39
CA ALA A 253 -5.90 -18.75 -25.73
C ALA A 253 -4.41 -18.45 -25.97
N ASP A 254 -3.95 -17.26 -25.58
CA ASP A 254 -2.52 -16.86 -25.73
C ASP A 254 -1.59 -17.72 -24.84
N VAL A 255 -2.04 -18.15 -23.67
CA VAL A 255 -1.27 -19.05 -22.79
C VAL A 255 -1.16 -20.45 -23.37
N ASN A 256 -2.23 -20.97 -24.01
CA ASN A 256 -2.25 -22.32 -24.58
C ASN A 256 -1.56 -22.44 -25.95
N ASN A 257 -1.42 -21.34 -26.69
CA ASN A 257 -0.75 -21.29 -28.00
C ASN A 257 0.76 -21.08 -27.87
N VAL A 258 1.41 -21.86 -27.02
CA VAL A 258 2.86 -21.79 -26.80
C VAL A 258 3.59 -22.28 -28.04
N GLY A 259 4.39 -21.41 -28.68
CA GLY A 259 5.44 -21.81 -29.63
C GLY A 259 5.43 -21.24 -31.04
N VAL A 260 4.37 -20.56 -31.52
CA VAL A 260 4.32 -20.01 -32.88
C VAL A 260 4.21 -18.49 -32.88
N ASP A 261 3.37 -17.93 -32.04
CA ASP A 261 3.24 -16.48 -31.82
C ASP A 261 3.17 -16.19 -30.33
N MET A 262 4.08 -15.35 -29.81
CA MET A 262 4.22 -15.06 -28.36
C MET A 262 3.01 -14.37 -27.72
N GLY A 263 1.78 -14.71 -28.12
CA GLY A 263 0.53 -14.13 -27.65
C GLY A 263 0.26 -12.78 -28.30
N GLU A 264 -0.59 -12.76 -29.31
CA GLU A 264 -0.92 -11.56 -30.11
C GLU A 264 -1.68 -10.52 -29.25
N ASN A 265 -2.56 -10.99 -28.36
CA ASN A 265 -3.37 -10.10 -27.53
C ASN A 265 -2.64 -9.65 -26.25
N TYR A 266 -1.96 -10.57 -25.55
CA TYR A 266 -1.28 -10.34 -24.28
C TYR A 266 0.14 -10.88 -24.31
N PRO A 267 1.11 -10.11 -24.86
CA PRO A 267 2.50 -10.56 -25.02
C PRO A 267 3.17 -10.78 -23.64
N PRO A 268 4.10 -11.74 -23.53
CA PRO A 268 4.83 -11.97 -22.30
C PRO A 268 5.77 -10.81 -21.98
N LEU A 269 5.80 -10.43 -20.71
CA LEU A 269 6.74 -9.46 -20.15
C LEU A 269 8.05 -10.15 -19.76
N ASN A 270 9.07 -9.36 -19.43
CA ASN A 270 10.40 -9.82 -19.05
C ASN A 270 10.51 -10.32 -17.60
N SER A 271 9.43 -10.83 -17.01
CA SER A 271 9.40 -11.31 -15.64
C SER A 271 8.51 -12.56 -15.50
N ALA A 272 8.83 -13.40 -14.52
CA ALA A 272 8.10 -14.63 -14.23
C ALA A 272 8.07 -14.94 -12.73
N PHE A 273 6.99 -15.59 -12.30
CA PHE A 273 6.91 -16.25 -11.00
C PHE A 273 7.15 -17.74 -11.17
N ILE A 274 8.03 -18.31 -10.37
CA ILE A 274 8.37 -19.73 -10.40
C ILE A 274 8.09 -20.32 -9.03
N LEU A 275 7.14 -21.24 -8.96
CA LEU A 275 6.79 -21.99 -7.77
C LEU A 275 7.58 -23.30 -7.74
N PHE A 276 8.35 -23.51 -6.70
CA PHE A 276 9.07 -24.73 -6.42
C PHE A 276 8.26 -25.67 -5.51
N ASN A 277 8.59 -26.95 -5.51
CA ASN A 277 8.00 -27.91 -4.59
C ASN A 277 8.51 -27.77 -3.17
N GLN A 278 9.71 -27.17 -3.01
CA GLN A 278 10.37 -26.98 -1.71
C GLN A 278 10.91 -25.56 -1.59
N GLN A 279 10.80 -24.98 -0.40
CA GLN A 279 11.28 -23.64 -0.08
C GLN A 279 12.80 -23.49 -0.35
N ILE A 280 13.59 -24.53 -0.10
CA ILE A 280 15.04 -24.50 -0.35
C ILE A 280 15.35 -24.22 -1.83
N GLY A 281 14.56 -24.75 -2.76
CA GLY A 281 14.71 -24.46 -4.19
C GLY A 281 14.55 -22.97 -4.51
N ALA A 282 13.53 -22.33 -3.92
CA ALA A 282 13.31 -20.90 -4.05
C ALA A 282 14.50 -20.08 -3.53
N HIS A 283 15.01 -20.40 -2.35
CA HIS A 283 16.15 -19.70 -1.75
C HIS A 283 17.47 -19.92 -2.50
N ILE A 284 17.71 -21.12 -3.03
CA ILE A 284 18.89 -21.39 -3.87
C ILE A 284 18.83 -20.55 -5.13
N VAL A 285 17.70 -20.56 -5.86
CA VAL A 285 17.53 -19.77 -7.10
C VAL A 285 17.72 -18.28 -6.85
N ALA A 286 17.28 -17.77 -5.73
CA ALA A 286 17.47 -16.36 -5.39
C ALA A 286 18.95 -15.96 -5.25
N GLN A 287 19.83 -16.91 -4.88
CA GLN A 287 21.24 -16.66 -4.57
C GLN A 287 22.21 -16.98 -5.72
N ILE A 288 21.84 -17.89 -6.62
CA ILE A 288 22.72 -18.29 -7.72
C ILE A 288 22.65 -17.31 -8.90
N THR A 289 23.72 -17.24 -9.68
CA THR A 289 23.73 -16.57 -10.98
C THR A 289 23.18 -17.50 -12.04
N VAL A 290 22.06 -17.13 -12.66
CA VAL A 290 21.34 -17.97 -13.64
C VAL A 290 21.73 -17.65 -15.07
N HIS A 291 22.16 -16.43 -15.35
CA HIS A 291 22.47 -15.97 -16.70
C HIS A 291 23.82 -15.25 -16.74
N ASN A 292 24.54 -15.40 -17.87
CA ASN A 292 25.87 -14.82 -18.08
C ASN A 292 25.85 -13.36 -18.52
N GLU A 293 24.73 -12.87 -19.10
CA GLU A 293 24.62 -11.46 -19.48
C GLU A 293 24.38 -10.58 -18.24
N PRO A 294 25.07 -9.42 -18.17
CA PRO A 294 24.87 -8.50 -17.03
C PRO A 294 23.42 -8.03 -16.97
N TYR A 295 22.93 -7.90 -15.74
CA TYR A 295 21.58 -7.43 -15.37
C TYR A 295 20.42 -8.34 -15.81
N ARG A 296 20.67 -9.41 -16.57
CA ARG A 296 19.64 -10.39 -16.95
C ARG A 296 19.44 -11.40 -15.83
N MET A 297 18.20 -11.64 -15.42
CA MET A 297 17.79 -12.58 -14.34
C MET A 297 18.60 -12.39 -13.04
N THR A 298 19.08 -11.18 -12.79
CA THR A 298 19.91 -10.86 -11.61
C THR A 298 19.06 -10.55 -10.41
N GLU A 299 17.99 -9.79 -10.59
CA GLU A 299 17.08 -9.43 -9.52
C GLU A 299 16.04 -10.53 -9.33
N LYS A 300 16.11 -11.22 -8.21
CA LYS A 300 15.25 -12.34 -7.82
C LYS A 300 14.79 -12.14 -6.39
N TYR A 301 13.49 -12.29 -6.19
CA TYR A 301 12.83 -12.01 -4.92
C TYR A 301 12.08 -13.25 -4.45
N THR A 302 12.38 -13.72 -3.25
CA THR A 302 11.66 -14.80 -2.57
C THR A 302 10.57 -14.24 -1.65
N GLU A 303 9.58 -15.05 -1.33
CA GLU A 303 8.56 -14.74 -0.33
C GLU A 303 7.69 -13.51 -0.67
N VAL A 304 7.55 -13.20 -1.96
CA VAL A 304 6.80 -12.05 -2.43
C VAL A 304 5.30 -12.30 -2.33
N ALA A 305 4.59 -11.51 -1.54
CA ALA A 305 3.13 -11.53 -1.54
C ALA A 305 2.57 -10.77 -2.76
N PRO A 306 1.46 -11.20 -3.34
CA PRO A 306 0.84 -10.50 -4.48
C PRO A 306 0.52 -9.02 -4.19
N ALA A 307 0.26 -8.67 -2.93
CA ALA A 307 -0.01 -7.29 -2.50
C ALA A 307 1.25 -6.40 -2.49
N ASP A 308 2.45 -6.99 -2.39
CA ASP A 308 3.72 -6.28 -2.35
C ASP A 308 4.30 -6.04 -3.76
N VAL A 309 3.70 -6.66 -4.77
CA VAL A 309 4.15 -6.53 -6.17
C VAL A 309 3.64 -5.25 -6.77
N ILE A 310 4.56 -4.41 -7.24
CA ILE A 310 4.24 -3.26 -8.09
C ILE A 310 4.17 -3.76 -9.54
N TRP A 311 3.00 -4.22 -9.96
CA TRP A 311 2.79 -4.90 -11.24
C TRP A 311 3.29 -4.11 -12.45
N GLY A 312 3.08 -2.78 -12.47
CA GLY A 312 3.57 -1.92 -13.54
C GLY A 312 5.10 -1.82 -13.66
N ASN A 313 5.86 -2.24 -12.64
CA ASN A 313 7.32 -2.24 -12.69
C ASN A 313 7.88 -3.55 -13.27
N LEU A 314 7.08 -4.59 -13.41
CA LEU A 314 7.52 -5.88 -13.92
C LEU A 314 7.82 -5.86 -15.44
N GLU A 315 7.35 -4.84 -16.13
CA GLU A 315 7.61 -4.58 -17.55
C GLU A 315 8.99 -3.92 -17.80
N ILE A 316 9.55 -3.23 -16.80
CA ILE A 316 10.72 -2.37 -16.97
C ILE A 316 11.94 -3.19 -17.39
N ASN A 317 12.60 -2.79 -18.49
CA ASN A 317 13.84 -3.40 -18.91
C ASN A 317 14.95 -3.16 -17.86
N PRO A 318 15.78 -4.16 -17.52
CA PRO A 318 16.84 -4.02 -16.52
C PRO A 318 17.82 -2.87 -16.79
N TYR A 319 18.14 -2.60 -18.06
CA TYR A 319 18.99 -1.47 -18.45
C TYR A 319 18.31 -0.13 -18.18
N GLU A 320 17.04 -0.02 -18.52
CA GLU A 320 16.23 1.17 -18.24
C GLU A 320 16.10 1.42 -16.73
N ALA A 321 15.86 0.37 -15.94
CA ALA A 321 15.82 0.46 -14.49
C ALA A 321 17.14 1.02 -13.92
N ARG A 322 18.27 0.64 -14.48
CA ARG A 322 19.58 1.19 -14.08
C ARG A 322 19.72 2.66 -14.41
N ILE A 323 19.35 3.07 -15.62
CA ILE A 323 19.39 4.48 -16.02
C ILE A 323 18.50 5.31 -15.12
N ARG A 324 17.27 4.89 -14.86
CA ARG A 324 16.32 5.56 -13.93
C ARG A 324 16.90 5.68 -12.52
N ARG A 325 17.59 4.64 -12.03
CA ARG A 325 18.25 4.63 -10.71
C ARG A 325 19.40 5.64 -10.64
N VAL A 326 20.26 5.71 -11.69
CA VAL A 326 21.34 6.68 -11.76
C VAL A 326 20.80 8.12 -11.78
N ILE A 327 19.76 8.37 -12.58
CA ILE A 327 19.10 9.69 -12.61
C ILE A 327 18.54 10.06 -11.23
N SER A 328 17.89 9.12 -10.54
CA SER A 328 17.36 9.33 -9.19
C SER A 328 18.48 9.67 -8.18
N TYR A 329 19.60 8.96 -8.22
CA TYR A 329 20.74 9.25 -7.35
C TYR A 329 21.36 10.61 -7.66
N ALA A 330 21.52 10.95 -8.93
CA ALA A 330 22.03 12.27 -9.35
C ALA A 330 21.11 13.40 -8.90
N ALA A 331 19.79 13.22 -9.07
CA ALA A 331 18.80 14.20 -8.59
C ALA A 331 18.81 14.34 -7.06
N THR A 332 18.95 13.24 -6.32
CA THR A 332 19.05 13.26 -4.86
C THR A 332 20.33 13.97 -4.41
N ALA A 333 21.48 13.67 -5.03
CA ALA A 333 22.74 14.34 -4.74
C ALA A 333 22.66 15.84 -5.04
N ALA A 334 22.11 16.22 -6.18
CA ALA A 334 21.86 17.62 -6.53
C ALA A 334 20.96 18.30 -5.50
N LEU A 335 19.87 17.67 -5.11
CA LEU A 335 18.96 18.18 -4.08
C LEU A 335 19.70 18.44 -2.76
N ILE A 336 20.51 17.49 -2.29
CA ILE A 336 21.29 17.62 -1.05
C ILE A 336 22.26 18.82 -1.14
N ILE A 337 22.99 18.94 -2.27
CA ILE A 337 23.95 20.04 -2.47
C ILE A 337 23.23 21.38 -2.52
N PHE A 338 22.18 21.51 -3.33
CA PHE A 338 21.47 22.76 -3.50
C PHE A 338 20.59 23.13 -2.31
N TRP A 339 20.22 22.16 -1.44
CA TRP A 339 19.43 22.43 -0.24
C TRP A 339 20.16 23.30 0.77
N THR A 340 21.49 23.33 0.71
CA THR A 340 22.31 24.22 1.58
C THR A 340 22.02 25.69 1.32
N ILE A 341 21.62 26.07 0.09
CA ILE A 341 21.32 27.46 -0.27
C ILE A 341 20.09 28.00 0.48
N PRO A 342 18.91 27.36 0.44
CA PRO A 342 17.76 27.78 1.25
C PRO A 342 18.05 27.78 2.74
N VAL A 343 18.80 26.80 3.26
CA VAL A 343 19.15 26.75 4.69
C VAL A 343 20.06 27.93 5.09
N ALA A 344 21.07 28.26 4.28
CA ALA A 344 21.92 29.41 4.51
C ALA A 344 21.12 30.73 4.48
N PHE A 345 20.17 30.85 3.54
CA PHE A 345 19.29 32.01 3.44
C PHE A 345 18.41 32.20 4.69
N VAL A 346 17.78 31.11 5.15
CA VAL A 346 17.01 31.11 6.40
C VAL A 346 17.90 31.45 7.61
N GLY A 347 19.12 30.92 7.64
CA GLY A 347 20.11 31.24 8.69
C GLY A 347 20.48 32.71 8.72
N ILE A 348 20.64 33.36 7.58
CA ILE A 348 20.91 34.81 7.48
C ILE A 348 19.71 35.60 7.98
N ILE A 349 18.50 35.28 7.57
CA ILE A 349 17.29 36.00 8.00
C ILE A 349 17.07 35.83 9.52
N SER A 350 17.28 34.64 10.09
CA SER A 350 17.11 34.45 11.53
C SER A 350 18.16 35.19 12.39
N ASN A 351 19.31 35.49 11.81
CA ASN A 351 20.36 36.31 12.50
C ASN A 351 20.22 37.81 12.33
N VAL A 352 19.31 38.30 11.50
CA VAL A 352 19.06 39.76 11.34
C VAL A 352 18.58 40.43 12.64
N SER A 353 18.09 39.65 13.61
CA SER A 353 17.77 40.18 14.95
C SER A 353 19.01 40.58 15.79
N GLN A 354 20.24 40.38 15.28
CA GLN A 354 21.50 40.81 15.93
C GLN A 354 22.21 41.99 15.21
N LEU A 355 21.60 42.49 14.13
CA LEU A 355 22.01 43.74 13.49
C LEU A 355 21.14 44.90 13.98
#